data_7dc652987c6ae608756ebfa2eb877a52
#
_entry.id   7dc652987c6ae608756ebfa2eb877a52
#
_cell.length_a   1.000
_cell.length_b   1.000
_cell.length_c   1.000
_cell.angle_alpha   90.00
_cell.angle_beta   90.00
_cell.angle_gamma   90.00
#
_symmetry.space_group_name_H-M   'P 1'
#
loop_
_entity.id
_entity.type
_entity.pdbx_description
1 polymer ?
#
loop_
_entity_poly.entity_id
_entity_poly.type
_entity_poly.pdbx_seq_one_letter_code
_entity_poly.pdbx_strand_id
1 'polypeptide(L)'
;TELAFAQEVLPGAAEIFTTTSGETPRSYRVYIEKVNDADPHRNMVLRVTDPALLAQTGGIVQGMSGSPILQNGRLVGAVTHVLVNDPTRGYGIFAQTMLEQAHSVSGTDAAA
;
A
#
# COMPACT_ATOMS: atom_id res chain seq x y z
N THR A 1 6.46 11.47 8.88
CA THR A 1 6.92 10.57 7.82
C THR A 1 6.94 11.31 6.49
N GLU A 2 8.06 11.23 5.79
CA GLU A 2 8.17 11.85 4.48
C GLU A 2 7.30 11.12 3.47
N LEU A 3 6.74 11.88 2.56
CA LEU A 3 5.94 11.38 1.45
C LEU A 3 6.82 11.25 0.21
N ALA A 4 6.74 10.12 -0.46
CA ALA A 4 7.43 9.94 -1.74
C ALA A 4 6.50 10.36 -2.88
N PHE A 5 7.05 11.03 -3.87
CA PHE A 5 6.32 11.29 -5.10
C PHE A 5 6.25 10.01 -5.93
N ALA A 6 5.24 9.90 -6.79
CA ALA A 6 5.02 8.70 -7.58
C ALA A 6 6.28 8.29 -8.38
N GLN A 7 6.97 9.26 -8.94
CA GLN A 7 8.17 9.00 -9.73
C GLN A 7 9.36 8.51 -8.91
N GLU A 8 9.28 8.62 -7.59
CA GLU A 8 10.32 8.14 -6.69
C GLU A 8 10.09 6.71 -6.24
N VAL A 9 8.90 6.17 -6.50
CA VAL A 9 8.56 4.80 -6.12
C VAL A 9 9.11 3.84 -7.16
N LEU A 10 9.92 2.88 -6.71
CA LEU A 10 10.60 1.93 -7.59
C LEU A 10 10.25 0.51 -7.17
N PRO A 11 10.23 -0.44 -8.13
CA PRO A 11 10.18 -1.85 -7.76
C PRO A 11 11.31 -2.19 -6.79
N GLY A 12 11.00 -2.98 -5.79
CA GLY A 12 12.00 -3.35 -4.79
C GLY A 12 11.38 -3.58 -3.42
N ALA A 13 12.24 -3.77 -2.45
CA ALA A 13 11.84 -4.03 -1.08
C ALA A 13 11.08 -2.84 -0.50
N ALA A 14 10.04 -3.15 0.27
CA ALA A 14 9.22 -2.17 0.95
C ALA A 14 8.62 -2.81 2.19
N GLU A 15 7.79 -2.06 2.91
CA GLU A 15 7.13 -2.55 4.11
C GLU A 15 5.68 -2.10 4.10
N ILE A 16 4.81 -2.91 4.68
CA ILE A 16 3.46 -2.47 5.03
C ILE A 16 3.34 -2.43 6.54
N PHE A 17 2.57 -1.48 7.02
CA PHE A 17 2.37 -1.29 8.46
C PHE A 17 0.92 -1.62 8.77
N THR A 18 0.70 -2.74 9.44
CA THR A 18 -0.65 -3.26 9.66
C THR A 18 -0.74 -4.04 10.96
N THR A 19 -1.98 -4.26 11.41
CA THR A 19 -2.28 -5.07 12.58
C THR A 19 -2.87 -6.40 12.12
N THR A 20 -2.26 -7.50 12.53
CA THR A 20 -2.73 -8.84 12.19
C THR A 20 -3.41 -9.53 13.35
N SER A 21 -2.93 -9.29 14.54
CA SER A 21 -3.52 -9.84 15.76
C SER A 21 -3.21 -8.88 16.89
N GLY A 22 -4.13 -8.76 17.85
CA GLY A 22 -3.98 -7.80 18.92
C GLY A 22 -4.18 -6.38 18.43
N GLU A 23 -3.64 -5.42 19.14
CA GLU A 23 -3.89 -4.00 18.91
C GLU A 23 -2.70 -3.24 18.37
N THR A 24 -1.53 -3.86 18.34
CA THR A 24 -0.30 -3.17 17.97
C THR A 24 0.03 -3.38 16.50
N PRO A 25 0.06 -2.30 15.69
CA PRO A 25 0.51 -2.41 14.32
C PRO A 25 1.98 -2.80 14.25
N ARG A 26 2.34 -3.55 13.23
CA ARG A 26 3.70 -3.96 12.97
C ARG A 26 4.06 -3.77 11.52
N SER A 27 5.34 -3.63 11.28
CA SER A 27 5.90 -3.53 9.95
C SER A 27 6.16 -4.94 9.40
N TYR A 28 5.71 -5.19 8.19
CA TYR A 28 5.94 -6.47 7.49
C TYR A 28 6.58 -6.20 6.14
N ARG A 29 7.47 -7.08 5.73
CA ARG A 29 8.19 -6.92 4.47
C ARG A 29 7.34 -7.33 3.29
N VAL A 30 7.41 -6.52 2.27
CA VAL A 30 6.80 -6.79 0.98
C VAL A 30 7.79 -6.44 -0.12
N TYR A 31 7.47 -6.80 -1.34
CA TYR A 31 8.24 -6.43 -2.52
C TYR A 31 7.30 -5.77 -3.52
N ILE A 32 7.67 -4.58 -3.96
CA ILE A 32 6.94 -3.90 -5.02
C ILE A 32 7.40 -4.51 -6.32
N GLU A 33 6.54 -5.31 -6.96
CA GLU A 33 6.88 -6.02 -8.19
C GLU A 33 6.75 -5.13 -9.42
N LYS A 34 5.73 -4.29 -9.43
CA LYS A 34 5.45 -3.40 -10.55
C LYS A 34 4.97 -2.06 -10.05
N VAL A 35 5.31 -1.03 -10.81
CA VAL A 35 4.85 0.33 -10.58
C VAL A 35 4.21 0.81 -11.87
N ASN A 36 2.98 1.33 -11.79
CA ASN A 36 2.24 1.84 -12.94
C ASN A 36 1.52 3.12 -12.55
N ASP A 37 2.08 4.25 -12.93
CA ASP A 37 1.49 5.55 -12.61
C ASP A 37 0.34 5.94 -13.54
N ALA A 38 0.12 5.19 -14.61
CA ALA A 38 -0.98 5.44 -15.54
C ALA A 38 -2.31 4.87 -15.04
N ASP A 39 -2.29 3.88 -14.15
CA ASP A 39 -3.50 3.26 -13.62
C ASP A 39 -3.92 4.00 -12.33
N PRO A 40 -5.08 4.67 -12.32
CA PRO A 40 -5.46 5.47 -11.15
C PRO A 40 -5.84 4.65 -9.92
N HIS A 41 -6.01 3.34 -10.05
CA HIS A 41 -6.46 2.49 -8.95
C HIS A 41 -5.47 1.40 -8.57
N ARG A 42 -4.53 1.09 -9.43
CA ARG A 42 -3.59 -0.01 -9.23
C ARG A 42 -2.18 0.43 -9.60
N ASN A 43 -1.67 1.36 -8.81
CA ASN A 43 -0.34 1.92 -9.09
C ASN A 43 0.78 0.95 -8.83
N MET A 44 0.58 0.00 -7.90
CA MET A 44 1.62 -0.92 -7.48
C MET A 44 1.06 -2.33 -7.40
N VAL A 45 1.90 -3.30 -7.74
CA VAL A 45 1.65 -4.71 -7.42
C VAL A 45 2.64 -5.09 -6.33
N LEU A 46 2.11 -5.61 -5.23
CA LEU A 46 2.88 -5.96 -4.04
C LEU A 46 2.89 -7.47 -3.86
N ARG A 47 4.02 -8.00 -3.42
CA ARG A 47 4.13 -9.39 -3.01
C ARG A 47 4.61 -9.44 -1.57
N VAL A 48 3.92 -10.20 -0.73
CA VAL A 48 4.34 -10.39 0.66
C VAL A 48 5.56 -11.30 0.69
N THR A 49 6.61 -10.84 1.34
CA THR A 49 7.85 -11.61 1.48
C THR A 49 8.15 -11.92 2.95
N ASP A 50 7.41 -11.34 3.87
CA ASP A 50 7.66 -11.51 5.29
C ASP A 50 7.15 -12.88 5.77
N PRO A 51 8.04 -13.77 6.27
CA PRO A 51 7.62 -15.09 6.74
C PRO A 51 6.61 -15.03 7.88
N ALA A 52 6.71 -14.02 8.75
CA ALA A 52 5.79 -13.89 9.88
C ALA A 52 4.38 -13.59 9.39
N LEU A 53 4.24 -12.69 8.42
CA LEU A 53 2.93 -12.36 7.86
C LEU A 53 2.35 -13.56 7.11
N LEU A 54 3.16 -14.23 6.31
CA LEU A 54 2.74 -15.42 5.58
C LEU A 54 2.28 -16.53 6.54
N ALA A 55 2.97 -16.70 7.65
CA ALA A 55 2.60 -17.71 8.65
C ALA A 55 1.31 -17.35 9.38
N GLN A 56 1.07 -16.07 9.64
CA GLN A 56 -0.10 -15.63 10.40
C GLN A 56 -1.37 -15.59 9.56
N THR A 57 -1.28 -15.10 8.34
CA THR A 57 -2.47 -14.80 7.54
C THR A 57 -2.44 -15.41 6.15
N GLY A 58 -1.32 -16.00 5.74
CA GLY A 58 -1.16 -16.51 4.38
C GLY A 58 -0.91 -15.43 3.35
N GLY A 59 -0.82 -14.17 3.77
CA GLY A 59 -0.59 -13.04 2.89
C GLY A 59 -1.43 -11.84 3.26
N ILE A 60 -1.80 -11.05 2.26
CA ILE A 60 -2.66 -9.89 2.45
C ILE A 60 -4.10 -10.37 2.57
N VAL A 61 -4.80 -9.90 3.58
CA VAL A 61 -6.21 -10.27 3.80
C VAL A 61 -7.06 -9.01 3.83
N GLN A 62 -8.37 -9.19 3.71
CA GLN A 62 -9.31 -8.09 3.88
C GLN A 62 -9.12 -7.50 5.27
N GLY A 63 -9.27 -6.21 5.38
CA GLY A 63 -8.97 -5.50 6.60
C GLY A 63 -7.60 -4.85 6.59
N MET A 64 -6.73 -5.27 5.68
CA MET A 64 -5.44 -4.61 5.47
C MET A 64 -5.53 -3.47 4.45
N SER A 65 -6.68 -3.28 3.80
CA SER A 65 -6.90 -2.14 2.92
C SER A 65 -6.69 -0.84 3.70
N GLY A 66 -5.95 0.07 3.10
CA GLY A 66 -5.56 1.31 3.76
C GLY A 66 -4.27 1.22 4.53
N SER A 67 -3.68 0.03 4.70
CA SER A 67 -2.39 -0.10 5.38
C SER A 67 -1.32 0.66 4.64
N PRO A 68 -0.56 1.52 5.33
CA PRO A 68 0.47 2.31 4.66
C PRO A 68 1.61 1.43 4.13
N ILE A 69 2.13 1.83 2.99
CA ILE A 69 3.29 1.20 2.35
C ILE A 69 4.45 2.16 2.46
N LEU A 70 5.57 1.68 3.00
CA LEU A 70 6.77 2.48 3.19
C LEU A 70 7.91 1.88 2.39
N GLN A 71 8.69 2.75 1.78
CA GLN A 71 9.91 2.37 1.08
C GLN A 71 11.00 3.36 1.44
N ASN A 72 12.11 2.86 1.95
CA ASN A 72 13.22 3.70 2.42
C ASN A 72 12.79 4.74 3.46
N GLY A 73 11.84 4.36 4.34
CA GLY A 73 11.35 5.24 5.38
C GLY A 73 10.36 6.29 4.93
N ARG A 74 9.97 6.27 3.66
CA ARG A 74 9.00 7.23 3.12
C ARG A 74 7.67 6.56 2.84
N LEU A 75 6.58 7.28 3.04
CA LEU A 75 5.25 6.79 2.71
C LEU A 75 5.07 6.85 1.19
N VAL A 76 4.93 5.70 0.57
CA VAL A 76 4.75 5.62 -0.89
C VAL A 76 3.30 5.38 -1.28
N GLY A 77 2.48 4.86 -0.39
CA GLY A 77 1.08 4.61 -0.69
C GLY A 77 0.40 3.77 0.35
N ALA A 78 -0.67 3.12 -0.07
CA ALA A 78 -1.45 2.24 0.79
C ALA A 78 -1.95 1.04 0.01
N VAL A 79 -2.14 -0.06 0.73
CA VAL A 79 -2.74 -1.28 0.19
C VAL A 79 -4.20 -1.01 -0.14
N THR A 80 -4.66 -1.42 -1.33
CA THR A 80 -6.05 -1.25 -1.73
C THR A 80 -6.80 -2.57 -1.86
N HIS A 81 -6.20 -3.56 -2.51
CA HIS A 81 -6.88 -4.83 -2.79
C HIS A 81 -5.92 -6.00 -2.67
N VAL A 82 -6.47 -7.16 -2.33
CA VAL A 82 -5.76 -8.43 -2.41
C VAL A 82 -6.17 -9.12 -3.71
N LEU A 83 -5.25 -9.86 -4.31
CA LEU A 83 -5.58 -10.68 -5.47
C LEU A 83 -6.38 -11.89 -5.01
N VAL A 84 -7.54 -12.12 -5.65
CA VAL A 84 -8.47 -13.16 -5.23
C VAL A 84 -7.83 -14.55 -5.30
N ASN A 85 -7.03 -14.79 -6.34
CA ASN A 85 -6.42 -16.10 -6.56
C ASN A 85 -5.02 -16.23 -5.97
N ASP A 86 -4.49 -15.18 -5.39
CA ASP A 86 -3.13 -15.19 -4.82
C ASP A 86 -3.04 -14.18 -3.67
N PRO A 87 -3.36 -14.59 -2.44
CA PRO A 87 -3.31 -13.68 -1.30
C PRO A 87 -1.90 -13.21 -0.94
N THR A 88 -0.85 -13.83 -1.51
CA THR A 88 0.50 -13.31 -1.32
C THR A 88 0.76 -12.05 -2.11
N ARG A 89 -0.15 -11.67 -2.99
CA ARG A 89 -0.05 -10.46 -3.81
C ARG A 89 -1.25 -9.56 -3.62
N GLY A 90 -1.02 -8.28 -3.82
CA GLY A 90 -2.08 -7.29 -3.75
C GLY A 90 -1.72 -6.06 -4.55
N TYR A 91 -2.66 -5.12 -4.57
CA TYR A 91 -2.47 -3.84 -5.23
C TYR A 91 -2.30 -2.74 -4.20
N GLY A 92 -1.58 -1.72 -4.60
CA GLY A 92 -1.46 -0.49 -3.83
C GLY A 92 -1.67 0.73 -4.69
N ILE A 93 -2.03 1.82 -4.06
CA ILE A 93 -2.18 3.12 -4.69
C ILE A 93 -1.08 4.04 -4.15
N PHE A 94 -0.55 4.92 -4.98
CA PHE A 94 0.45 5.89 -4.54
C PHE A 94 -0.13 6.86 -3.53
N ALA A 95 0.69 7.26 -2.57
CA ALA A 95 0.33 8.32 -1.64
C ALA A 95 -0.02 9.61 -2.39
N GLN A 96 0.74 9.93 -3.42
CA GLN A 96 0.47 11.09 -4.27
C GLN A 96 -0.91 11.00 -4.91
N THR A 97 -1.27 9.83 -5.46
CA THR A 97 -2.58 9.62 -6.06
C THR A 97 -3.69 9.77 -5.02
N MET A 98 -3.48 9.23 -3.83
CA MET A 98 -4.44 9.36 -2.73
C MET A 98 -4.67 10.82 -2.38
N LEU A 99 -3.59 11.60 -2.28
CA LEU A 99 -3.69 13.02 -1.97
C LEU A 99 -4.42 13.79 -3.07
N GLU A 100 -4.16 13.46 -4.31
CA GLU A 100 -4.84 14.10 -5.44
C GLU A 100 -6.33 13.81 -5.42
N GLN A 101 -6.72 12.57 -5.16
CA GLN A 101 -8.13 12.18 -5.06
C GLN A 101 -8.79 12.84 -3.87
N ALA A 102 -8.15 12.81 -2.71
CA ALA A 102 -8.68 13.44 -1.50
C ALA A 102 -8.79 14.96 -1.66
N HIS A 103 -7.80 15.57 -2.30
CA HIS A 103 -7.80 17.01 -2.55
C HIS A 103 -8.94 17.41 -3.48
N SER A 104 -9.19 16.60 -4.50
CA SER A 104 -10.30 16.82 -5.42
C SER A 104 -11.64 16.76 -4.68
N VAL A 105 -11.83 15.76 -3.81
CA VAL A 105 -13.04 15.64 -3.01
C VAL A 105 -13.14 16.80 -2.01
N SER A 106 -12.06 17.14 -1.36
CA SER A 106 -12.02 18.26 -0.41
C SER A 106 -12.32 19.59 -1.09
N GLY A 107 -11.82 19.74 -2.31
CA GLY A 107 -12.10 20.92 -3.10
C GLY A 107 -13.58 21.04 -3.41
N THR A 108 -14.23 19.93 -3.73
CA THR A 108 -15.66 19.88 -3.97
C THR A 108 -16.43 20.23 -2.69
N ASP A 109 -16.03 19.64 -1.58
CA ASP A 109 -16.67 19.91 -0.30
C ASP A 109 -16.47 21.37 0.13
N ALA A 110 -15.27 21.88 -0.07
CA ALA A 110 -14.98 23.26 0.27
C ALA A 110 -15.78 24.25 -0.56
N ALA A 111 -16.09 23.87 -1.79
CA ALA A 111 -16.92 24.67 -2.67
C ALA A 111 -18.38 24.67 -2.23
N ALA A 112 -18.76 23.65 -1.52
CA ALA A 112 -20.11 23.57 -0.97
C ALA A 112 -20.20 24.37 0.31
#